data_9c70379b1779bc59e0f58592bb8db084
#
_entry.id   9c70379b1779bc59e0f58592bb8db084
#
_cell.length_a   1.000
_cell.length_b   1.000
_cell.length_c   1.000
_cell.angle_alpha   90.00
_cell.angle_beta   90.00
_cell.angle_gamma   90.00
#
_symmetry.space_group_name_H-M   'P 1'
#
loop_
_entity.id
_entity.type
_entity.pdbx_description
1 polymer ?
#
loop_
_entity_poly.entity_id
_entity_poly.type
_entity_poly.pdbx_seq_one_letter_code
_entity_poly.pdbx_strand_id
1 'polypeptide(L)'
;MNNVFFFDTYAFFEIIKGNPKYNPYLECRIITTIFNMAELNYNLKKEKDKKIVDEYTDKYSKFIVDVYIGDIKRAMDFKMLNKHLSIPDSIGYTVAKKYGVKFLTGDKDFKDMENVEFVR
;
A
#
# COMPACT_ATOMS: atom_id res chain seq x y z
N MET A 1 -8.95 -2.91 20.28
CA MET A 1 -9.38 -3.54 19.02
C MET A 1 -8.22 -3.63 18.05
N ASN A 2 -8.14 -4.75 17.36
CA ASN A 2 -7.09 -4.96 16.38
C ASN A 2 -7.53 -4.37 15.05
N ASN A 3 -7.09 -3.16 14.76
CA ASN A 3 -7.30 -2.57 13.45
C ASN A 3 -6.28 -3.13 12.48
N VAL A 4 -6.76 -3.64 11.36
CA VAL A 4 -5.91 -4.10 10.26
C VAL A 4 -6.13 -3.17 9.08
N PHE A 5 -5.03 -2.70 8.49
CA PHE A 5 -5.10 -1.85 7.30
C PHE A 5 -4.21 -2.42 6.21
N PHE A 6 -4.62 -2.24 4.98
CA PHE A 6 -3.72 -2.43 3.84
C PHE A 6 -2.94 -1.13 3.67
N PHE A 7 -1.62 -1.22 3.73
CA PHE A 7 -0.76 -0.05 3.53
C PHE A 7 -0.40 0.09 2.06
N ASP A 8 -0.91 1.15 1.44
CA ASP A 8 -0.42 1.60 0.15
C ASP A 8 1.03 2.04 0.26
N THR A 9 1.73 2.07 -0.85
CA THR A 9 3.11 2.58 -0.91
C THR A 9 3.21 3.97 -0.28
N TYR A 10 2.22 4.83 -0.53
CA TYR A 10 2.14 6.16 0.06
C TYR A 10 2.26 6.12 1.60
N ALA A 11 1.53 5.18 2.24
CA ALA A 11 1.53 5.06 3.70
C ALA A 11 2.92 4.72 4.24
N PHE A 12 3.62 3.78 3.61
CA PHE A 12 4.99 3.45 4.01
C PHE A 12 5.93 4.66 3.89
N PHE A 13 5.80 5.42 2.80
CA PHE A 13 6.58 6.63 2.61
C PHE A 13 6.37 7.63 3.74
N GLU A 14 5.13 7.88 4.10
CA GLU A 14 4.80 8.86 5.14
C GLU A 14 5.30 8.43 6.50
N ILE A 15 5.25 7.15 6.81
CA ILE A 15 5.81 6.62 8.06
C ILE A 15 7.33 6.79 8.07
N ILE A 16 8.00 6.45 6.98
CA ILE A 16 9.46 6.59 6.88
C ILE A 16 9.88 8.05 7.01
N LYS A 17 9.10 8.99 6.44
CA LYS A 17 9.34 10.43 6.58
C LYS A 17 9.06 10.95 7.99
N GLY A 18 8.31 10.21 8.79
CA GLY A 18 7.93 10.64 10.12
C GLY A 18 6.72 11.58 10.14
N ASN A 19 5.81 11.49 9.18
CA ASN A 19 4.59 12.29 9.17
C ASN A 19 3.75 11.97 10.41
N PRO A 20 3.52 12.95 11.31
CA PRO A 20 2.82 12.68 12.57
C PRO A 20 1.35 12.28 12.38
N LYS A 21 0.75 12.58 11.25
CA LYS A 21 -0.62 12.15 10.94
C LYS A 21 -0.73 10.63 10.84
N TYR A 22 0.39 9.96 10.61
CA TYR A 22 0.44 8.49 10.52
C TYR A 22 0.72 7.82 11.87
N ASN A 23 0.97 8.60 12.93
CA ASN A 23 1.24 8.02 14.26
C ASN A 23 0.15 7.06 14.74
N PRO A 24 -1.16 7.33 14.53
CA PRO A 24 -2.19 6.37 14.96
C PRO A 24 -2.11 5.00 14.31
N TYR A 25 -1.41 4.88 13.19
CA TYR A 25 -1.32 3.63 12.41
C TYR A 25 -0.05 2.84 12.69
N LEU A 26 0.85 3.35 13.54
CA LEU A 26 2.13 2.68 13.82
C LEU A 26 1.96 1.36 14.56
N GLU A 27 0.87 1.20 15.30
CA GLU A 27 0.61 0.00 16.09
C GLU A 27 -0.52 -0.88 15.55
N CYS A 28 -1.05 -0.54 14.37
CA CYS A 28 -2.06 -1.39 13.74
C CYS A 28 -1.41 -2.60 13.07
N ARG A 29 -2.22 -3.59 12.74
CA ARG A 29 -1.77 -4.70 11.91
C ARG A 29 -1.76 -4.27 10.46
N ILE A 30 -0.74 -4.71 9.73
CA ILE A 30 -0.46 -4.26 8.37
C ILE A 30 -0.49 -5.44 7.42
N ILE A 31 -1.14 -5.26 6.27
CA ILE A 31 -0.96 -6.13 5.12
C ILE A 31 -0.57 -5.27 3.92
N THR A 32 0.16 -5.85 2.99
CA THR A 32 0.57 -5.20 1.75
C THR A 32 0.87 -6.27 0.71
N THR A 33 1.31 -5.87 -0.49
CA THR A 33 1.68 -6.81 -1.54
C THR A 33 3.13 -6.65 -1.95
N ILE A 34 3.63 -7.66 -2.65
CA ILE A 34 4.98 -7.61 -3.23
C ILE A 34 5.10 -6.47 -4.26
N PHE A 35 4.00 -6.10 -4.92
CA PHE A 35 3.99 -5.00 -5.88
C PHE A 35 4.21 -3.66 -5.20
N ASN A 36 3.63 -3.48 -4.01
CA ASN A 36 3.86 -2.30 -3.19
C ASN A 36 5.31 -2.23 -2.72
N MET A 37 5.90 -3.36 -2.38
CA MET A 37 7.31 -3.41 -1.97
C MET A 37 8.24 -3.06 -3.12
N ALA A 38 7.94 -3.51 -4.33
CA ALA A 38 8.72 -3.13 -5.52
C ALA A 38 8.67 -1.62 -5.75
N GLU A 39 7.48 -1.05 -5.67
CA GLU A 39 7.25 0.38 -5.86
C GLU A 39 7.96 1.21 -4.78
N LEU A 40 7.84 0.79 -3.53
CA LEU A 40 8.50 1.44 -2.40
C LEU A 40 10.03 1.41 -2.55
N ASN A 41 10.57 0.24 -2.85
CA ASN A 41 12.01 0.07 -3.01
C ASN A 41 12.55 0.98 -4.12
N TYR A 42 11.89 0.96 -5.28
CA TYR A 42 12.31 1.77 -6.41
C TYR A 42 12.29 3.27 -6.09
N ASN A 43 11.18 3.74 -5.52
CA ASN A 43 11.03 5.17 -5.25
C ASN A 43 11.98 5.66 -4.14
N LEU A 44 12.19 4.85 -3.09
CA LEU A 44 13.14 5.22 -2.04
C LEU A 44 14.57 5.29 -2.55
N LYS A 45 14.94 4.43 -3.50
CA LYS A 45 16.29 4.42 -4.07
C LYS A 45 16.62 5.68 -4.85
N LYS A 46 15.62 6.46 -5.23
CA LYS A 46 15.86 7.78 -5.85
C LYS A 46 16.39 8.82 -4.86
N GLU A 47 16.15 8.61 -3.56
CA GLU A 47 16.41 9.61 -2.53
C GLU A 47 17.38 9.14 -1.44
N LYS A 48 17.53 7.84 -1.24
CA LYS A 48 18.26 7.27 -0.12
C LYS A 48 19.27 6.23 -0.57
N ASP A 49 20.23 5.96 0.31
CA ASP A 49 21.26 4.94 0.10
C ASP A 49 20.63 3.55 -0.09
N LYS A 50 21.15 2.84 -1.09
CA LYS A 50 20.65 1.51 -1.47
C LYS A 50 20.56 0.54 -0.30
N LYS A 51 21.57 0.50 0.55
CA LYS A 51 21.61 -0.42 1.68
C LYS A 51 20.48 -0.14 2.67
N ILE A 52 20.25 1.13 2.98
CA ILE A 52 19.18 1.55 3.89
C ILE A 52 17.81 1.18 3.30
N VAL A 53 17.63 1.40 2.00
CA VAL A 53 16.37 1.08 1.32
C VAL A 53 16.09 -0.41 1.35
N ASP A 54 17.10 -1.23 1.09
CA ASP A 54 16.94 -2.69 1.12
C ASP A 54 16.61 -3.16 2.56
N GLU A 55 17.16 -2.52 3.58
CA GLU A 55 16.81 -2.81 4.98
C GLU A 55 15.33 -2.50 5.28
N TYR A 56 14.81 -1.37 4.80
CA TYR A 56 13.38 -1.06 4.92
C TYR A 56 12.52 -2.10 4.22
N THR A 57 12.91 -2.48 3.01
CA THR A 57 12.17 -3.48 2.24
C THR A 57 12.12 -4.81 2.99
N ASP A 58 13.25 -5.26 3.53
CA ASP A 58 13.31 -6.48 4.33
C ASP A 58 12.41 -6.38 5.56
N LYS A 59 12.44 -5.25 6.25
CA LYS A 59 11.62 -5.01 7.44
C LYS A 59 10.14 -5.15 7.15
N TYR A 60 9.67 -4.57 6.05
CA TYR A 60 8.26 -4.57 5.71
C TYR A 60 7.80 -5.80 4.94
N SER A 61 8.73 -6.62 4.45
CA SER A 61 8.39 -7.82 3.67
C SER A 61 7.56 -8.82 4.46
N LYS A 62 7.66 -8.82 5.79
CA LYS A 62 6.87 -9.71 6.64
C LYS A 62 5.36 -9.44 6.60
N PHE A 63 4.96 -8.30 6.06
CA PHE A 63 3.54 -7.92 5.94
C PHE A 63 2.92 -8.29 4.60
N ILE A 64 3.71 -8.89 3.69
CA ILE A 64 3.24 -9.25 2.35
C ILE A 64 2.23 -10.39 2.44
N VAL A 65 1.08 -10.19 1.79
CA VAL A 65 0.10 -11.26 1.54
C VAL A 65 0.23 -11.70 0.09
N ASP A 66 -0.14 -12.95 -0.18
CA ASP A 66 -0.03 -13.51 -1.53
C ASP A 66 -1.03 -12.87 -2.48
N VAL A 67 -0.61 -12.67 -3.72
CA VAL A 67 -1.46 -12.22 -4.81
C VAL A 67 -1.56 -13.34 -5.83
N TYR A 68 -2.78 -13.81 -6.06
CA TYR A 68 -3.04 -14.93 -6.96
C TYR A 68 -3.54 -14.42 -8.32
N ILE A 69 -3.54 -15.29 -9.30
CA ILE A 69 -4.02 -14.94 -10.65
C ILE A 69 -5.46 -14.41 -10.62
N GLY A 70 -6.31 -14.99 -9.78
CA GLY A 70 -7.68 -14.49 -9.62
C GLY A 70 -7.73 -13.05 -9.12
N ASP A 71 -6.82 -12.69 -8.23
CA ASP A 71 -6.71 -11.31 -7.73
C ASP A 71 -6.30 -10.35 -8.84
N ILE A 72 -5.35 -10.76 -9.67
CA ILE A 72 -4.88 -9.98 -10.81
C ILE A 72 -6.04 -9.72 -11.79
N LYS A 73 -6.81 -10.78 -12.12
CA LYS A 73 -7.94 -10.65 -13.04
C LYS A 73 -8.97 -9.63 -12.51
N ARG A 74 -9.32 -9.73 -11.24
CA ARG A 74 -10.26 -8.79 -10.61
C ARG A 74 -9.70 -7.37 -10.57
N ALA A 75 -8.43 -7.23 -10.25
CA ALA A 75 -7.78 -5.93 -10.21
C ALA A 75 -7.76 -5.26 -11.59
N MET A 76 -7.54 -6.04 -12.65
CA MET A 76 -7.52 -5.48 -14.00
C MET A 76 -8.92 -5.10 -14.47
N ASP A 77 -9.95 -5.85 -14.10
CA ASP A 77 -11.34 -5.45 -14.33
C ASP A 77 -11.64 -4.10 -13.63
N PHE A 78 -11.20 -3.98 -12.40
CA PHE A 78 -11.34 -2.74 -11.62
C PHE A 78 -10.61 -1.58 -12.31
N LYS A 79 -9.37 -1.82 -12.74
CA LYS A 79 -8.56 -0.79 -13.43
C LYS A 79 -9.22 -0.32 -14.73
N MET A 80 -9.89 -1.21 -15.46
CA MET A 80 -10.61 -0.82 -16.70
C MET A 80 -11.65 0.26 -16.43
N LEU A 81 -12.23 0.26 -15.23
CA LEU A 81 -13.21 1.27 -14.80
C LEU A 81 -12.55 2.46 -14.08
N ASN A 82 -11.28 2.35 -13.73
CA ASN A 82 -10.52 3.35 -12.97
C ASN A 82 -9.14 3.52 -13.60
N LYS A 83 -9.12 3.96 -14.85
CA LYS A 83 -7.93 3.95 -15.70
C LYS A 83 -6.80 4.83 -15.20
N HIS A 84 -7.10 5.81 -14.35
CA HIS A 84 -6.12 6.72 -13.77
C HIS A 84 -5.24 6.03 -12.72
N LEU A 85 -5.69 4.89 -12.17
CA LEU A 85 -4.91 4.15 -11.18
C LEU A 85 -3.85 3.28 -11.88
N SER A 86 -2.68 3.15 -11.26
CA SER A 86 -1.63 2.27 -11.76
C SER A 86 -1.99 0.80 -11.54
N ILE A 87 -1.23 -0.10 -12.15
CA ILE A 87 -1.40 -1.54 -11.92
C ILE A 87 -1.17 -1.89 -10.44
N PRO A 88 -0.07 -1.47 -9.78
CA PRO A 88 0.10 -1.73 -8.36
C PRO A 88 -1.02 -1.15 -7.49
N ASP A 89 -1.50 0.06 -7.79
CA ASP A 89 -2.62 0.67 -7.08
C ASP A 89 -3.88 -0.19 -7.16
N SER A 90 -4.19 -0.65 -8.36
CA SER A 90 -5.38 -1.46 -8.61
C SER A 90 -5.30 -2.80 -7.90
N ILE A 91 -4.14 -3.43 -7.92
CA ILE A 91 -3.92 -4.70 -7.22
C ILE A 91 -4.06 -4.51 -5.71
N GLY A 92 -3.40 -3.50 -5.14
CA GLY A 92 -3.44 -3.26 -3.70
C GLY A 92 -4.85 -2.97 -3.21
N TYR A 93 -5.58 -2.12 -3.90
CA TYR A 93 -6.95 -1.77 -3.54
C TYR A 93 -7.88 -3.00 -3.58
N THR A 94 -7.75 -3.81 -4.63
CA THR A 94 -8.55 -5.03 -4.79
C THR A 94 -8.24 -6.04 -3.70
N VAL A 95 -6.95 -6.20 -3.36
CA VAL A 95 -6.52 -7.10 -2.28
C VAL A 95 -7.05 -6.62 -0.92
N ALA A 96 -7.02 -5.32 -0.66
CA ALA A 96 -7.59 -4.76 0.56
C ALA A 96 -9.07 -5.15 0.71
N LYS A 97 -9.84 -5.00 -0.36
CA LYS A 97 -11.26 -5.39 -0.36
C LYS A 97 -11.45 -6.89 -0.14
N LYS A 98 -10.61 -7.71 -0.74
CA LYS A 98 -10.64 -9.17 -0.55
C LYS A 98 -10.48 -9.56 0.91
N TYR A 99 -9.59 -8.90 1.63
CA TYR A 99 -9.34 -9.16 3.04
C TYR A 99 -10.29 -8.43 3.98
N GLY A 100 -11.19 -7.61 3.44
CA GLY A 100 -12.16 -6.87 4.25
C GLY A 100 -11.52 -5.79 5.11
N VAL A 101 -10.40 -5.22 4.67
CA VAL A 101 -9.68 -4.17 5.40
C VAL A 101 -9.65 -2.89 4.58
N LYS A 102 -9.50 -1.76 5.26
CA LYS A 102 -9.40 -0.48 4.56
C LYS A 102 -8.02 -0.28 3.96
N PHE A 103 -8.00 0.39 2.82
CA PHE A 103 -6.82 0.77 2.08
C PHE A 103 -6.33 2.12 2.61
N LEU A 104 -5.19 2.12 3.30
CA LEU A 104 -4.61 3.32 3.91
C LEU A 104 -3.71 4.03 2.91
N THR A 105 -4.07 5.23 2.54
CA THR A 105 -3.31 6.03 1.59
C THR A 105 -3.61 7.52 1.76
N GLY A 106 -2.72 8.36 1.27
CA GLY A 106 -2.95 9.80 1.11
C GLY A 106 -2.87 10.23 -0.35
N ASP A 107 -2.81 9.28 -1.26
CA ASP A 107 -2.82 9.57 -2.70
C ASP A 107 -4.19 10.10 -3.11
N LYS A 108 -4.20 11.30 -3.69
CA LYS A 108 -5.45 11.99 -4.09
C LYS A 108 -6.31 11.19 -5.06
N ASP A 109 -5.70 10.29 -5.82
CA ASP A 109 -6.43 9.44 -6.75
C ASP A 109 -7.43 8.53 -6.04
N PHE A 110 -7.24 8.29 -4.74
CA PHE A 110 -8.12 7.46 -3.92
C PHE A 110 -9.04 8.25 -3.00
N LYS A 111 -8.98 9.57 -3.00
CA LYS A 111 -9.57 10.41 -1.95
C LYS A 111 -11.05 10.13 -1.69
N ASP A 112 -11.84 9.95 -2.73
CA ASP A 112 -13.30 9.79 -2.61
C ASP A 112 -13.77 8.36 -2.89
N MET A 113 -12.84 7.41 -2.89
CA MET A 113 -13.19 6.01 -3.14
C MET A 113 -13.62 5.33 -1.86
N GLU A 114 -14.57 4.40 -1.99
CA GLU A 114 -14.99 3.58 -0.86
C GLU A 114 -13.84 2.69 -0.38
N ASN A 115 -13.94 2.20 0.84
CA ASN A 115 -12.95 1.32 1.44
C ASN A 115 -11.55 1.95 1.58
N VAL A 116 -11.48 3.25 1.67
CA VAL A 116 -10.22 3.98 1.82
C VAL A 116 -10.19 4.70 3.16
N GLU A 117 -9.08 4.55 3.87
CA GLU A 117 -8.71 5.40 4.99
C GLU A 117 -7.76 6.45 4.44
N PHE A 118 -8.26 7.67 4.23
CA PHE A 118 -7.50 8.70 3.57
C PHE A 118 -6.78 9.59 4.58
N VAL A 119 -5.44 9.57 4.55
CA VAL A 119 -4.59 10.37 5.43
C VAL A 119 -3.50 11.01 4.58
N ARG A 120 -3.56 12.34 4.43
CA ARG A 120 -2.59 13.03 3.61
C ARG A 120 -1.62 13.87 4.42
#